data_c8e53697a7448d407dfe0b2cf6ac505d
#
_entry.id   c8e53697a7448d407dfe0b2cf6ac505d
#
_cell.length_a   1.000
_cell.length_b   1.000
_cell.length_c   1.000
_cell.angle_alpha   90.00
_cell.angle_beta   90.00
_cell.angle_gamma   90.00
#
_symmetry.space_group_name_H-M   'P 1'
#
loop_
_entity.id
_entity.type
_entity.pdbx_description
1 polymer ?
#
loop_
_entity_poly.entity_id
_entity_poly.type
_entity_poly.pdbx_seq_one_letter_code
_entity_poly.pdbx_strand_id
1 'polypeptide(L)'
;MTKPSSSVLLRVVSLMLVLTLISPITVVATADTPVQPYASKYLTAYSGYVYITGTGQVQVWYEVMGTGNMDEIGVLSVMLYESTDNKNWTRVKTFSHENYSSMLIEDDYYHSSYVSYQGSSSKYYKAYVCFWAGKNGSGDTRYMWVYEV
;
A
#
# COMPACT_ATOMS: atom_id res chain seq x y z
N MET A 1 -2.57 -39.27 -61.96
CA MET A 1 -2.30 -38.93 -60.57
C MET A 1 -0.82 -38.56 -60.42
N THR A 2 -0.53 -37.29 -60.37
CA THR A 2 0.87 -36.77 -60.30
C THR A 2 1.31 -36.78 -58.83
N LYS A 3 2.40 -37.52 -58.52
CA LYS A 3 3.03 -37.52 -57.20
C LYS A 3 3.63 -36.12 -56.93
N PRO A 4 3.34 -35.52 -55.78
CA PRO A 4 3.97 -34.25 -55.41
C PRO A 4 5.46 -34.43 -55.27
N SER A 5 6.26 -33.50 -55.81
CA SER A 5 7.72 -33.55 -55.80
C SER A 5 8.19 -33.43 -54.31
N SER A 6 9.24 -34.19 -53.98
CA SER A 6 9.83 -34.26 -52.64
C SER A 6 10.22 -32.89 -52.07
N SER A 7 10.50 -31.93 -52.91
CA SER A 7 10.83 -30.55 -52.52
C SER A 7 9.63 -29.75 -51.95
N VAL A 8 8.39 -30.05 -52.46
CA VAL A 8 7.18 -29.40 -51.93
C VAL A 8 6.80 -29.97 -50.57
N LEU A 9 6.96 -31.29 -50.38
CA LEU A 9 6.70 -31.96 -49.10
C LEU A 9 7.65 -31.44 -48.00
N LEU A 10 8.94 -31.26 -48.34
CA LEU A 10 9.95 -30.77 -47.40
C LEU A 10 9.68 -29.33 -46.95
N ARG A 11 9.20 -28.48 -47.89
CA ARG A 11 8.83 -27.07 -47.56
C ARG A 11 7.60 -26.98 -46.69
N VAL A 12 6.58 -27.82 -46.89
CA VAL A 12 5.37 -27.86 -46.06
C VAL A 12 5.71 -28.36 -44.66
N VAL A 13 6.55 -29.40 -44.51
CA VAL A 13 6.99 -29.90 -43.21
C VAL A 13 7.82 -28.87 -42.45
N SER A 14 8.70 -28.13 -43.15
CA SER A 14 9.49 -27.05 -42.56
C SER A 14 8.62 -25.87 -42.10
N LEU A 15 7.57 -25.53 -42.84
CA LEU A 15 6.66 -24.46 -42.47
C LEU A 15 5.78 -24.86 -41.27
N MET A 16 5.35 -26.12 -41.16
CA MET A 16 4.61 -26.64 -40.02
C MET A 16 5.48 -26.69 -38.74
N LEU A 17 6.76 -26.99 -38.85
CA LEU A 17 7.67 -27.07 -37.70
C LEU A 17 7.95 -25.70 -37.09
N VAL A 18 7.95 -24.63 -37.91
CA VAL A 18 8.14 -23.26 -37.42
C VAL A 18 6.90 -22.72 -36.69
N LEU A 19 5.69 -23.18 -37.08
CA LEU A 19 4.46 -22.72 -36.47
C LEU A 19 4.22 -23.29 -35.06
N THR A 20 4.86 -24.40 -34.69
CA THR A 20 4.70 -25.05 -33.38
C THR A 20 5.63 -24.48 -32.29
N LEU A 21 6.57 -23.59 -32.63
CA LEU A 21 7.52 -23.01 -31.69
C LEU A 21 7.08 -21.64 -31.10
N ILE A 22 5.92 -21.13 -31.50
CA ILE A 22 5.33 -19.93 -30.90
C ILE A 22 4.42 -20.37 -29.74
N SER A 23 5.01 -20.91 -28.69
CA SER A 23 4.31 -21.04 -27.43
C SER A 23 4.09 -19.63 -26.88
N PRO A 24 2.84 -19.24 -26.57
CA PRO A 24 2.62 -17.97 -25.87
C PRO A 24 3.31 -18.08 -24.51
N ILE A 25 4.30 -17.26 -24.26
CA ILE A 25 4.86 -17.05 -22.94
C ILE A 25 3.76 -16.36 -22.16
N THR A 26 2.96 -17.11 -21.43
CA THR A 26 2.09 -16.56 -20.40
C THR A 26 3.00 -15.99 -19.33
N VAL A 27 3.21 -14.67 -19.38
CA VAL A 27 3.75 -13.93 -18.25
C VAL A 27 2.67 -14.04 -17.16
N VAL A 28 2.84 -14.98 -16.26
CA VAL A 28 2.11 -14.99 -15.00
C VAL A 28 2.60 -13.75 -14.25
N ALA A 29 1.79 -12.69 -14.26
CA ALA A 29 1.97 -11.61 -13.34
C ALA A 29 1.87 -12.24 -11.95
N THR A 30 3.00 -12.45 -11.29
CA THR A 30 3.03 -12.73 -9.87
C THR A 30 2.43 -11.47 -9.23
N ALA A 31 1.20 -11.58 -8.75
CA ALA A 31 0.67 -10.59 -7.83
C ALA A 31 1.71 -10.47 -6.73
N ASP A 32 2.29 -9.28 -6.58
CA ASP A 32 3.13 -8.96 -5.44
C ASP A 32 2.29 -9.29 -4.20
N THR A 33 2.54 -10.44 -3.61
CA THR A 33 2.04 -10.73 -2.28
C THR A 33 2.62 -9.63 -1.41
N PRO A 34 1.77 -8.83 -0.73
CA PRO A 34 2.26 -7.83 0.17
C PRO A 34 3.19 -8.54 1.15
N VAL A 35 4.47 -8.17 1.12
CA VAL A 35 5.48 -8.71 2.04
C VAL A 35 4.95 -8.38 3.43
N GLN A 36 4.47 -9.40 4.14
CA GLN A 36 4.08 -9.23 5.54
C GLN A 36 5.33 -8.77 6.27
N PRO A 37 5.32 -7.59 6.89
CA PRO A 37 6.46 -7.12 7.66
C PRO A 37 6.80 -8.18 8.72
N TYR A 38 8.09 -8.37 8.98
CA TYR A 38 8.60 -9.23 10.03
C TYR A 38 7.72 -9.17 11.29
N ALA A 39 7.41 -10.35 11.85
CA ALA A 39 6.56 -10.47 13.02
C ALA A 39 7.01 -9.45 14.10
N SER A 40 6.11 -8.54 14.41
CA SER A 40 6.32 -7.56 15.46
C SER A 40 5.97 -8.20 16.79
N LYS A 41 6.70 -7.86 17.85
CA LYS A 41 6.40 -8.31 19.20
C LYS A 41 5.14 -7.63 19.76
N TYR A 42 4.85 -6.42 19.32
CA TYR A 42 3.80 -5.58 19.87
C TYR A 42 2.68 -5.27 18.87
N LEU A 43 2.97 -5.20 17.55
CA LEU A 43 2.01 -4.90 16.49
C LEU A 43 1.56 -6.18 15.78
N THR A 44 0.25 -6.45 15.77
CA THR A 44 -0.38 -7.55 15.00
C THR A 44 -0.79 -7.09 13.62
N ALA A 45 -1.42 -5.90 13.53
CA ALA A 45 -1.88 -5.33 12.27
C ALA A 45 -1.88 -3.81 12.34
N TYR A 46 -1.72 -3.19 11.18
CA TYR A 46 -1.87 -1.76 10.99
C TYR A 46 -2.29 -1.48 9.55
N SER A 47 -3.14 -0.49 9.37
CA SER A 47 -3.62 -0.06 8.07
C SER A 47 -3.95 1.42 8.06
N GLY A 48 -4.20 1.97 6.88
CA GLY A 48 -4.67 3.33 6.73
C GLY A 48 -4.99 3.66 5.28
N TYR A 49 -5.70 4.75 5.09
CA TYR A 49 -6.05 5.31 3.79
C TYR A 49 -6.28 6.80 3.89
N VAL A 50 -6.26 7.48 2.74
CA VAL A 50 -6.63 8.88 2.63
C VAL A 50 -8.03 8.96 2.01
N TYR A 51 -8.90 9.77 2.60
CA TYR A 51 -10.24 10.04 2.11
C TYR A 51 -10.44 11.54 1.90
N ILE A 52 -11.01 11.93 0.76
CA ILE A 52 -11.30 13.32 0.44
C ILE A 52 -12.81 13.50 0.39
N THR A 53 -13.33 14.40 1.24
CA THR A 53 -14.75 14.76 1.20
C THR A 53 -15.07 15.65 0.01
N GLY A 54 -16.35 15.71 -0.39
CA GLY A 54 -16.80 16.60 -1.46
C GLY A 54 -16.52 18.10 -1.21
N THR A 55 -16.25 18.48 0.03
CA THR A 55 -15.87 19.86 0.42
C THR A 55 -14.35 20.08 0.39
N GLY A 56 -13.56 19.07 0.00
CA GLY A 56 -12.11 19.14 -0.07
C GLY A 56 -11.41 18.93 1.28
N GLN A 57 -12.13 18.51 2.33
CA GLN A 57 -11.46 18.09 3.56
C GLN A 57 -10.78 16.74 3.34
N VAL A 58 -9.50 16.68 3.62
CA VAL A 58 -8.66 15.48 3.52
C VAL A 58 -8.57 14.84 4.89
N GLN A 59 -8.93 13.57 4.99
CA GLN A 59 -8.84 12.76 6.21
C GLN A 59 -7.84 11.64 5.99
N VAL A 60 -6.89 11.48 6.90
CA VAL A 60 -5.99 10.32 6.94
C VAL A 60 -6.47 9.40 8.05
N TRP A 61 -7.14 8.33 7.67
CA TRP A 61 -7.62 7.28 8.56
C TRP A 61 -6.52 6.28 8.85
N TYR A 62 -6.52 5.74 10.05
CA TYR A 62 -5.59 4.71 10.47
C TYR A 62 -6.21 3.77 11.50
N GLU A 63 -5.72 2.54 11.49
CA GLU A 63 -6.05 1.48 12.44
C GLU A 63 -4.77 0.79 12.89
N VAL A 64 -4.71 0.48 14.17
CA VAL A 64 -3.57 -0.21 14.80
C VAL A 64 -4.10 -1.28 15.74
N MET A 65 -3.54 -2.48 15.65
CA MET A 65 -3.86 -3.60 16.52
C MET A 65 -2.58 -4.15 17.16
N GLY A 66 -2.59 -4.23 18.48
CA GLY A 66 -1.54 -4.82 19.28
C GLY A 66 -1.68 -6.35 19.43
N THR A 67 -0.62 -7.00 19.86
CA THR A 67 -0.62 -8.44 20.20
C THR A 67 -1.38 -8.74 21.49
N GLY A 68 -1.89 -7.74 22.18
CA GLY A 68 -2.67 -7.75 23.39
C GLY A 68 -2.79 -6.33 23.90
N ASN A 69 -3.20 -6.15 25.17
CA ASN A 69 -3.29 -4.81 25.77
C ASN A 69 -1.91 -4.16 25.83
N MET A 70 -1.78 -2.98 25.24
CA MET A 70 -0.57 -2.16 25.17
C MET A 70 -0.67 -1.01 26.16
N ASP A 71 0.46 -0.58 26.70
CA ASP A 71 0.51 0.64 27.55
C ASP A 71 0.26 1.87 26.68
N GLU A 72 0.70 1.82 25.39
CA GLU A 72 0.45 2.85 24.38
C GLU A 72 0.24 2.20 23.01
N ILE A 73 -0.78 2.64 22.26
CA ILE A 73 -1.07 2.16 20.91
C ILE A 73 -1.64 3.28 20.03
N GLY A 74 -1.21 3.34 18.78
CA GLY A 74 -1.72 4.33 17.83
C GLY A 74 -0.72 4.76 16.78
N VAL A 75 -0.69 6.06 16.50
CA VAL A 75 0.14 6.69 15.47
C VAL A 75 0.94 7.82 16.07
N LEU A 76 2.27 7.76 15.95
CA LEU A 76 3.18 8.81 16.44
C LEU A 76 3.17 10.04 15.54
N SER A 77 3.09 9.82 14.21
CA SER A 77 3.06 10.92 13.26
C SER A 77 2.39 10.55 11.95
N VAL A 78 1.79 11.56 11.30
CA VAL A 78 1.28 11.50 9.93
C VAL A 78 1.86 12.67 9.16
N MET A 79 2.59 12.39 8.10
CA MET A 79 3.09 13.39 7.15
C MET A 79 2.21 13.36 5.90
N LEU A 80 1.43 14.41 5.68
CA LEU A 80 0.52 14.55 4.53
C LEU A 80 1.20 15.26 3.38
N TYR A 81 1.04 14.71 2.19
CA TYR A 81 1.58 15.24 0.93
C TYR A 81 0.45 15.47 -0.06
N GLU A 82 0.56 16.52 -0.87
CA GLU A 82 -0.34 16.83 -1.98
C GLU A 82 0.41 16.89 -3.31
N SER A 83 -0.33 16.66 -4.40
CA SER A 83 0.15 16.80 -5.77
C SER A 83 -0.97 17.26 -6.69
N THR A 84 -0.64 18.03 -7.72
CA THR A 84 -1.57 18.41 -8.80
C THR A 84 -1.51 17.44 -9.99
N ASP A 85 -0.43 16.66 -10.12
CA ASP A 85 -0.12 15.83 -11.29
C ASP A 85 0.11 14.34 -10.92
N ASN A 86 -0.08 13.98 -9.64
CA ASN A 86 0.17 12.65 -9.08
C ASN A 86 1.62 12.14 -9.27
N LYS A 87 2.57 13.06 -9.53
CA LYS A 87 3.99 12.75 -9.74
C LYS A 87 4.88 13.56 -8.81
N ASN A 88 4.66 14.87 -8.77
CA ASN A 88 5.42 15.78 -7.93
C ASN A 88 4.68 16.04 -6.62
N TRP A 89 5.28 15.66 -5.50
CA TRP A 89 4.65 15.66 -4.18
C TRP A 89 5.28 16.70 -3.25
N THR A 90 4.43 17.49 -2.61
CA THR A 90 4.84 18.48 -1.60
C THR A 90 4.22 18.13 -0.26
N ARG A 91 5.02 18.10 0.81
CA ARG A 91 4.51 17.91 2.15
C ARG A 91 3.77 19.18 2.61
N VAL A 92 2.49 19.04 2.95
CA VAL A 92 1.63 20.18 3.33
C VAL A 92 1.29 20.24 4.81
N LYS A 93 1.35 19.09 5.50
CA LYS A 93 1.06 19.03 6.94
C LYS A 93 1.82 17.88 7.61
N THR A 94 2.21 18.08 8.85
CA THR A 94 2.64 17.02 9.76
C THR A 94 1.77 17.08 11.00
N PHE A 95 1.21 15.92 11.38
CA PHE A 95 0.51 15.71 12.63
C PHE A 95 1.42 14.88 13.55
N SER A 96 1.49 15.23 14.82
CA SER A 96 2.23 14.49 15.85
C SER A 96 1.30 14.20 17.02
N HIS A 97 1.41 13.03 17.63
CA HIS A 97 0.65 12.67 18.82
C HIS A 97 0.84 13.68 19.97
N GLU A 98 1.97 14.37 20.04
CA GLU A 98 2.24 15.41 21.03
C GLU A 98 1.25 16.59 20.93
N ASN A 99 0.77 16.89 19.71
CA ASN A 99 -0.17 17.99 19.44
C ASN A 99 -1.59 17.50 19.18
N TYR A 100 -1.79 16.20 18.95
CA TYR A 100 -3.04 15.55 18.63
C TYR A 100 -3.17 14.28 19.50
N SER A 101 -3.58 14.44 20.76
CA SER A 101 -3.63 13.38 21.75
C SER A 101 -4.52 12.18 21.35
N SER A 102 -5.48 12.39 20.44
CA SER A 102 -6.30 11.30 19.89
C SER A 102 -5.54 10.35 18.95
N MET A 103 -4.29 10.66 18.60
CA MET A 103 -3.48 9.79 17.72
C MET A 103 -2.84 8.63 18.48
N LEU A 104 -2.64 8.74 19.77
CA LEU A 104 -2.05 7.72 20.64
C LEU A 104 -2.95 7.57 21.87
N ILE A 105 -3.30 6.34 22.23
CA ILE A 105 -4.12 6.03 23.40
C ILE A 105 -3.38 5.06 24.31
N GLU A 106 -3.82 4.98 25.56
CA GLU A 106 -3.25 4.11 26.61
C GLU A 106 -4.18 2.94 26.92
N ASP A 107 -3.60 1.86 27.45
CA ASP A 107 -4.29 0.71 28.02
C ASP A 107 -5.31 0.02 27.07
N ASP A 108 -4.99 -0.09 25.78
CA ASP A 108 -5.85 -0.75 24.81
C ASP A 108 -5.06 -1.69 23.87
N TYR A 109 -5.77 -2.60 23.19
CA TYR A 109 -5.21 -3.48 22.16
C TYR A 109 -5.50 -3.03 20.74
N TYR A 110 -6.40 -2.04 20.57
CA TYR A 110 -6.85 -1.56 19.27
C TYR A 110 -7.11 -0.06 19.29
N HIS A 111 -6.67 0.62 18.26
CA HIS A 111 -6.96 2.04 18.04
C HIS A 111 -7.31 2.33 16.59
N SER A 112 -8.43 3.01 16.37
CA SER A 112 -8.85 3.54 15.06
C SER A 112 -9.25 5.00 15.21
N SER A 113 -8.68 5.86 14.36
CA SER A 113 -8.96 7.28 14.37
C SER A 113 -8.55 7.92 13.04
N TYR A 114 -8.65 9.24 12.96
CA TYR A 114 -8.18 10.00 11.80
C TYR A 114 -7.67 11.38 12.20
N VAL A 115 -6.84 11.95 11.33
CA VAL A 115 -6.49 13.38 11.35
C VAL A 115 -7.04 14.06 10.11
N SER A 116 -7.37 15.35 10.20
CA SER A 116 -7.96 16.08 9.08
C SER A 116 -7.20 17.35 8.72
N TYR A 117 -7.23 17.67 7.43
CA TYR A 117 -6.61 18.85 6.83
C TYR A 117 -7.56 19.47 5.81
N GLN A 118 -7.69 20.80 5.79
CA GLN A 118 -8.46 21.48 4.75
C GLN A 118 -7.60 21.61 3.49
N GLY A 119 -7.88 20.75 2.53
CA GLY A 119 -7.22 20.71 1.24
C GLY A 119 -8.13 21.12 0.08
N SER A 120 -8.00 20.45 -1.05
CA SER A 120 -8.80 20.67 -2.27
C SER A 120 -9.15 19.34 -2.93
N SER A 121 -10.39 19.17 -3.34
CA SER A 121 -10.86 17.98 -4.07
C SER A 121 -10.29 17.88 -5.51
N SER A 122 -9.57 18.89 -6.00
CA SER A 122 -8.91 18.88 -7.30
C SER A 122 -7.45 18.41 -7.26
N LYS A 123 -6.96 17.99 -6.09
CA LYS A 123 -5.59 17.52 -5.88
C LYS A 123 -5.57 16.06 -5.44
N TYR A 124 -4.44 15.42 -5.62
CA TYR A 124 -4.12 14.08 -5.11
C TYR A 124 -3.44 14.18 -3.76
N TYR A 125 -3.70 13.21 -2.89
CA TYR A 125 -3.11 13.14 -1.56
C TYR A 125 -2.58 11.75 -1.25
N LYS A 126 -1.50 11.72 -0.47
CA LYS A 126 -0.97 10.53 0.19
C LYS A 126 -0.37 10.92 1.52
N ALA A 127 -0.24 9.96 2.42
CA ALA A 127 0.41 10.22 3.69
C ALA A 127 1.43 9.13 4.04
N TYR A 128 2.44 9.53 4.80
CA TYR A 128 3.40 8.61 5.42
C TYR A 128 3.10 8.54 6.90
N VAL A 129 2.70 7.36 7.36
CA VAL A 129 2.17 7.13 8.70
C VAL A 129 3.17 6.33 9.53
N CYS A 130 3.42 6.77 10.75
CA CYS A 130 4.27 6.12 11.74
C CYS A 130 3.40 5.47 12.80
N PHE A 131 3.17 4.15 12.72
CA PHE A 131 2.42 3.35 13.67
C PHE A 131 3.28 2.95 14.86
N TRP A 132 2.64 2.82 16.02
CA TRP A 132 3.29 2.47 17.28
C TRP A 132 2.42 1.54 18.11
N ALA A 133 3.07 0.57 18.79
CA ALA A 133 2.53 -0.13 19.93
C ALA A 133 3.65 -0.43 20.91
N GLY A 134 3.42 -0.13 22.19
CA GLY A 134 4.42 -0.27 23.24
C GLY A 134 3.86 -0.84 24.55
N LYS A 135 4.71 -1.59 25.27
CA LYS A 135 4.41 -2.17 26.56
C LYS A 135 5.67 -2.30 27.41
N ASN A 136 5.56 -1.96 28.70
CA ASN A 136 6.64 -2.04 29.69
C ASN A 136 7.91 -1.29 29.24
N GLY A 137 7.74 -0.09 28.67
CA GLY A 137 8.84 0.77 28.23
C GLY A 137 9.56 0.31 26.95
N SER A 138 9.00 -0.69 26.24
CA SER A 138 9.50 -1.17 24.95
C SER A 138 8.38 -1.15 23.92
N GLY A 139 8.69 -1.02 22.64
CA GLY A 139 7.66 -0.99 21.60
C GLY A 139 8.20 -1.19 20.20
N ASP A 140 7.28 -1.32 19.27
CA ASP A 140 7.54 -1.46 17.84
C ASP A 140 6.99 -0.28 17.08
N THR A 141 7.79 0.22 16.14
CA THR A 141 7.41 1.27 15.18
C THR A 141 7.33 0.67 13.79
N ARG A 142 6.29 1.02 13.05
CA ARG A 142 6.14 0.67 11.64
C ARG A 142 5.77 1.89 10.82
N TYR A 143 6.25 1.94 9.59
CA TYR A 143 6.00 3.04 8.67
C TYR A 143 5.30 2.52 7.42
N MET A 144 4.30 3.26 6.95
CA MET A 144 3.59 2.89 5.73
C MET A 144 3.15 4.14 4.95
N TRP A 145 3.25 4.07 3.62
CA TRP A 145 2.55 4.98 2.74
C TRP A 145 1.09 4.57 2.62
N VAL A 146 0.20 5.52 2.82
CA VAL A 146 -1.25 5.36 2.62
C VAL A 146 -1.72 6.30 1.52
N TYR A 147 -2.68 5.84 0.73
CA TYR A 147 -3.10 6.49 -0.50
C TYR A 147 -4.59 6.79 -0.47
N GLU A 148 -5.03 7.64 -1.39
CA GLU A 148 -6.43 7.97 -1.62
C GLU A 148 -7.21 6.75 -2.13
N VAL A 149 -8.44 6.56 -1.60
CA VAL A 149 -9.38 5.50 -1.93
C VAL A 149 -10.65 6.05 -2.55
#